data_55fc3a06584a01fb2eb268937f59713c
#
_entry.id   55fc3a06584a01fb2eb268937f59713c
#
_cell.length_a   1.000
_cell.length_b   1.000
_cell.length_c   1.000
_cell.angle_alpha   90.00
_cell.angle_beta   90.00
_cell.angle_gamma   90.00
#
_symmetry.space_group_name_H-M   'P 1'
#
loop_
_entity.id
_entity.type
_entity.pdbx_description
1 polymer ?
#
loop_
_entity_poly.entity_id
_entity_poly.type
_entity_poly.pdbx_seq_one_letter_code
_entity_poly.pdbx_strand_id
1 'polypeptide(L)'
;THGTLTVLKAAADAGVRRVVSASSSSVYGGADVMPTPESTPLVPRSPYAVSKLAGEHYCRVFAELYGLETVAMRYFNVYGPRQRPDSAYAAVIPLFIEALRQGQAPEVHGDGHQSRDFTYITDVVAANLAAAHAPAERCSGKAYNIAGGQAYSLLDLLGILSELLGVDVAPEHAPPRAGDVRHTRADISASQHDLGHTPLVGFPEGLAHTVEWFSAR
;
A
#
# COMPACT_ATOMS: atom_id res chain seq x y z
N THR A 1 0.43 12.15 -13.17
CA THR A 1 1.72 12.42 -13.87
C THR A 1 2.07 13.91 -13.87
N HIS A 2 1.20 14.80 -14.41
CA HIS A 2 1.50 16.24 -14.48
C HIS A 2 1.78 16.84 -13.09
N GLY A 3 0.94 16.57 -12.08
CA GLY A 3 1.15 17.07 -10.72
C GLY A 3 2.49 16.61 -10.11
N THR A 4 2.90 15.36 -10.34
CA THR A 4 4.21 14.87 -9.86
C THR A 4 5.35 15.65 -10.50
N LEU A 5 5.31 15.85 -11.81
CA LEU A 5 6.32 16.64 -12.53
C LEU A 5 6.37 18.07 -12.01
N THR A 6 5.22 18.73 -11.81
CA THR A 6 5.13 20.09 -11.29
C THR A 6 5.77 20.21 -9.90
N VAL A 7 5.47 19.25 -8.99
CA VAL A 7 6.03 19.26 -7.63
C VAL A 7 7.54 19.03 -7.66
N LEU A 8 8.04 18.05 -8.44
CA LEU A 8 9.47 17.79 -8.54
C LEU A 8 10.24 19.00 -9.11
N LYS A 9 9.68 19.65 -10.16
CA LYS A 9 10.27 20.85 -10.73
C LYS A 9 10.33 21.97 -9.69
N ALA A 10 9.24 22.26 -9.01
CA ALA A 10 9.19 23.28 -7.98
C ALA A 10 10.14 23.00 -6.82
N ALA A 11 10.26 21.72 -6.41
CA ALA A 11 11.19 21.30 -5.36
C ALA A 11 12.65 21.53 -5.79
N ALA A 12 13.00 21.17 -7.02
CA ALA A 12 14.34 21.40 -7.56
C ALA A 12 14.65 22.90 -7.65
N ASP A 13 13.74 23.71 -8.18
CA ASP A 13 13.90 25.17 -8.29
C ASP A 13 14.04 25.86 -6.93
N ALA A 14 13.35 25.34 -5.90
CA ALA A 14 13.40 25.87 -4.54
C ALA A 14 14.59 25.31 -3.70
N GLY A 15 15.44 24.46 -4.26
CA GLY A 15 16.57 23.89 -3.55
C GLY A 15 16.17 22.91 -2.43
N VAL A 16 15.00 22.26 -2.56
CA VAL A 16 14.59 21.19 -1.63
C VAL A 16 15.59 20.05 -1.71
N ARG A 17 16.08 19.58 -0.57
CA ARG A 17 17.07 18.50 -0.54
C ARG A 17 16.50 17.17 -1.03
N ARG A 18 15.30 16.78 -0.57
CA ARG A 18 14.72 15.46 -0.88
C ARG A 18 13.20 15.51 -1.04
N VAL A 19 12.71 14.71 -1.98
CA VAL A 19 11.29 14.40 -2.15
C VAL A 19 11.05 12.92 -1.97
N VAL A 20 10.14 12.55 -1.04
CA VAL A 20 9.62 11.19 -0.91
C VAL A 20 8.26 11.13 -1.61
N SER A 21 8.13 10.24 -2.60
CA SER A 21 6.97 10.18 -3.50
C SER A 21 6.16 8.91 -3.28
N ALA A 22 4.85 9.04 -3.16
CA ALA A 22 3.94 7.92 -3.05
C ALA A 22 3.73 7.23 -4.42
N SER A 23 4.29 6.03 -4.59
CA SER A 23 3.98 5.10 -5.66
C SER A 23 2.99 4.02 -5.16
N SER A 24 2.91 2.87 -5.81
CA SER A 24 1.94 1.82 -5.50
C SER A 24 2.42 0.47 -6.02
N SER A 25 2.10 -0.61 -5.31
CA SER A 25 2.26 -1.99 -5.79
C SER A 25 1.52 -2.29 -7.10
N SER A 26 0.54 -1.48 -7.46
CA SER A 26 -0.20 -1.60 -8.73
C SER A 26 0.69 -1.46 -9.98
N VAL A 27 1.90 -0.88 -9.85
CA VAL A 27 2.87 -0.77 -10.96
C VAL A 27 3.34 -2.13 -11.47
N TYR A 28 3.29 -3.18 -10.64
CA TYR A 28 3.62 -4.54 -11.04
C TYR A 28 2.54 -5.18 -11.93
N GLY A 29 1.28 -4.79 -11.78
CA GLY A 29 0.16 -5.32 -12.57
C GLY A 29 -0.19 -6.78 -12.31
N GLY A 30 0.29 -7.35 -11.20
CA GLY A 30 0.28 -8.77 -10.87
C GLY A 30 1.64 -9.40 -11.19
N ALA A 31 2.32 -9.89 -10.16
CA ALA A 31 3.62 -10.53 -10.28
C ALA A 31 3.48 -12.04 -10.16
N ASP A 32 4.23 -12.78 -10.99
CA ASP A 32 4.29 -14.23 -10.94
C ASP A 32 5.24 -14.73 -9.85
N VAL A 33 6.12 -13.85 -9.34
CA VAL A 33 7.11 -14.15 -8.30
C VAL A 33 6.66 -13.56 -6.96
N MET A 34 6.63 -14.38 -5.93
CA MET A 34 6.29 -13.98 -4.57
C MET A 34 7.27 -14.58 -3.55
N PRO A 35 7.77 -13.80 -2.59
CA PRO A 35 7.56 -12.34 -2.44
C PRO A 35 8.08 -11.56 -3.66
N THR A 36 7.38 -10.47 -4.04
CA THR A 36 7.69 -9.66 -5.22
C THR A 36 8.80 -8.67 -4.92
N PRO A 37 10.02 -8.82 -5.48
CA PRO A 37 11.10 -7.85 -5.30
C PRO A 37 10.95 -6.64 -6.22
N GLU A 38 11.64 -5.54 -5.91
CA GLU A 38 11.62 -4.31 -6.71
C GLU A 38 12.17 -4.48 -8.13
N SER A 39 12.98 -5.51 -8.37
CA SER A 39 13.51 -5.90 -9.69
C SER A 39 12.48 -6.55 -10.62
N THR A 40 11.30 -6.90 -10.11
CA THR A 40 10.21 -7.46 -10.92
C THR A 40 9.81 -6.50 -12.04
N PRO A 41 9.60 -6.99 -13.28
CA PRO A 41 9.13 -6.17 -14.39
C PRO A 41 7.83 -5.41 -14.05
N LEU A 42 7.78 -4.14 -14.43
CA LEU A 42 6.65 -3.26 -14.17
C LEU A 42 5.68 -3.31 -15.34
N VAL A 43 4.49 -3.85 -15.14
CA VAL A 43 3.46 -4.06 -16.16
C VAL A 43 2.14 -3.44 -15.69
N PRO A 44 2.02 -2.09 -15.62
CA PRO A 44 0.84 -1.42 -15.10
C PRO A 44 -0.40 -1.76 -15.94
N ARG A 45 -1.49 -2.17 -15.27
CA ARG A 45 -2.75 -2.61 -15.94
C ARG A 45 -3.91 -1.64 -15.75
N SER A 46 -3.64 -0.41 -15.25
CA SER A 46 -4.66 0.62 -15.10
C SER A 46 -4.07 2.01 -15.31
N PRO A 47 -4.89 3.03 -15.67
CA PRO A 47 -4.43 4.41 -15.76
C PRO A 47 -3.80 4.92 -14.46
N TYR A 48 -4.31 4.48 -13.31
CA TYR A 48 -3.73 4.76 -12.01
C TYR A 48 -2.30 4.21 -11.90
N ALA A 49 -2.11 2.93 -12.20
CA ALA A 49 -0.79 2.29 -12.14
C ALA A 49 0.22 2.95 -13.11
N VAL A 50 -0.22 3.27 -14.33
CA VAL A 50 0.59 4.03 -15.30
C VAL A 50 1.01 5.38 -14.72
N SER A 51 0.07 6.09 -14.08
CA SER A 51 0.38 7.39 -13.48
C SER A 51 1.40 7.31 -12.34
N LYS A 52 1.36 6.22 -11.55
CA LYS A 52 2.32 5.98 -10.46
C LYS A 52 3.70 5.60 -11.01
N LEU A 53 3.76 4.72 -12.01
CA LEU A 53 5.00 4.35 -12.68
C LEU A 53 5.68 5.56 -13.35
N ALA A 54 4.92 6.40 -14.04
CA ALA A 54 5.45 7.64 -14.60
C ALA A 54 6.05 8.56 -13.52
N GLY A 55 5.43 8.61 -12.32
CA GLY A 55 5.96 9.33 -11.16
C GLY A 55 7.32 8.79 -10.71
N GLU A 56 7.50 7.47 -10.65
CA GLU A 56 8.79 6.84 -10.32
C GLU A 56 9.87 7.21 -11.34
N HIS A 57 9.55 7.17 -12.64
CA HIS A 57 10.48 7.57 -13.69
C HIS A 57 10.88 9.04 -13.57
N TYR A 58 9.94 9.95 -13.27
CA TYR A 58 10.28 11.34 -12.99
C TYR A 58 11.19 11.46 -11.77
N CYS A 59 10.91 10.79 -10.68
CA CYS A 59 11.77 10.79 -9.49
C CYS A 59 13.21 10.40 -9.85
N ARG A 60 13.39 9.29 -10.58
CA ARG A 60 14.70 8.84 -11.00
C ARG A 60 15.43 9.88 -11.86
N VAL A 61 14.75 10.42 -12.89
CA VAL A 61 15.33 11.44 -13.79
C VAL A 61 15.73 12.70 -13.03
N PHE A 62 14.89 13.15 -12.06
CA PHE A 62 15.23 14.33 -11.25
C PHE A 62 16.43 14.09 -10.35
N ALA A 63 16.61 12.88 -9.82
CA ALA A 63 17.80 12.53 -9.06
C ALA A 63 19.06 12.51 -9.94
N GLU A 64 18.96 11.93 -11.14
CA GLU A 64 20.10 11.79 -12.05
C GLU A 64 20.54 13.12 -12.69
N LEU A 65 19.59 13.99 -13.08
CA LEU A 65 19.88 15.17 -13.90
C LEU A 65 19.80 16.51 -13.16
N TYR A 66 19.02 16.60 -12.09
CA TYR A 66 18.75 17.87 -11.40
C TYR A 66 19.31 17.92 -9.98
N GLY A 67 19.95 16.84 -9.51
CA GLY A 67 20.54 16.77 -8.17
C GLY A 67 19.52 16.78 -7.03
N LEU A 68 18.22 16.59 -7.33
CA LEU A 68 17.17 16.47 -6.33
C LEU A 68 17.13 15.03 -5.82
N GLU A 69 17.44 14.81 -4.55
CA GLU A 69 17.28 13.48 -3.96
C GLU A 69 15.81 13.06 -4.01
N THR A 70 15.52 11.86 -4.51
CA THR A 70 14.16 11.35 -4.59
C THR A 70 14.07 9.90 -4.14
N VAL A 71 12.97 9.54 -3.46
CA VAL A 71 12.66 8.15 -3.08
C VAL A 71 11.22 7.87 -3.44
N ALA A 72 10.97 6.82 -4.23
CA ALA A 72 9.62 6.38 -4.55
C ALA A 72 9.19 5.21 -3.65
N MET A 73 7.99 5.29 -3.06
CA MET A 73 7.49 4.30 -2.11
C MET A 73 6.32 3.53 -2.73
N ARG A 74 6.53 2.25 -3.08
CA ARG A 74 5.50 1.35 -3.60
C ARG A 74 4.69 0.77 -2.44
N TYR A 75 3.65 1.49 -2.02
CA TYR A 75 2.78 1.04 -0.93
C TYR A 75 1.94 -0.16 -1.34
N PHE A 76 1.86 -1.15 -0.43
CA PHE A 76 0.99 -2.32 -0.54
C PHE A 76 -0.18 -2.15 0.42
N ASN A 77 -1.40 -2.18 -0.10
CA ASN A 77 -2.70 -2.24 0.60
C ASN A 77 -2.73 -1.54 1.98
N VAL A 78 -2.47 -0.23 2.00
CA VAL A 78 -2.43 0.56 3.24
C VAL A 78 -3.80 0.59 3.89
N TYR A 79 -3.84 0.39 5.21
CA TYR A 79 -5.06 0.45 6.01
C TYR A 79 -4.81 1.10 7.37
N GLY A 80 -5.89 1.49 8.05
CA GLY A 80 -5.82 2.05 9.40
C GLY A 80 -6.97 3.02 9.71
N PRO A 81 -6.92 3.65 10.89
CA PRO A 81 -7.85 4.69 11.29
C PRO A 81 -8.02 5.79 10.25
N ARG A 82 -9.21 6.39 10.16
CA ARG A 82 -9.59 7.47 9.24
C ARG A 82 -9.72 7.06 7.77
N GLN A 83 -9.56 5.79 7.41
CA GLN A 83 -9.84 5.33 6.07
C GLN A 83 -11.36 5.35 5.83
N ARG A 84 -11.79 5.98 4.74
CA ARG A 84 -13.22 6.25 4.47
C ARG A 84 -13.88 5.05 3.78
N PRO A 85 -15.00 4.51 4.32
CA PRO A 85 -15.79 3.46 3.67
C PRO A 85 -16.66 3.99 2.51
N ASP A 86 -17.02 5.26 2.53
CA ASP A 86 -17.90 5.93 1.58
C ASP A 86 -17.21 6.47 0.31
N SER A 87 -15.95 6.14 0.11
CA SER A 87 -15.22 6.51 -1.10
C SER A 87 -15.60 5.60 -2.27
N ALA A 88 -15.70 6.14 -3.49
CA ALA A 88 -15.86 5.35 -4.71
C ALA A 88 -14.73 4.31 -4.93
N TYR A 89 -13.61 4.49 -4.24
CA TYR A 89 -12.46 3.60 -4.23
C TYR A 89 -12.21 3.02 -2.82
N ALA A 90 -13.29 2.81 -2.04
CA ALA A 90 -13.16 2.29 -0.69
C ALA A 90 -12.44 0.94 -0.69
N ALA A 91 -11.47 0.81 0.22
CA ALA A 91 -10.73 -0.42 0.39
C ALA A 91 -11.57 -1.46 1.14
N VAL A 92 -11.22 -2.73 1.01
CA VAL A 92 -11.99 -3.86 1.58
C VAL A 92 -12.14 -3.78 3.10
N ILE A 93 -11.10 -3.36 3.83
CA ILE A 93 -11.13 -3.32 5.31
C ILE A 93 -12.22 -2.39 5.85
N PRO A 94 -12.30 -1.09 5.47
CA PRO A 94 -13.37 -0.24 5.97
C PRO A 94 -14.77 -0.69 5.52
N LEU A 95 -14.91 -1.28 4.33
CA LEU A 95 -16.19 -1.83 3.87
C LEU A 95 -16.66 -3.01 4.72
N PHE A 96 -15.75 -3.95 5.04
CA PHE A 96 -16.07 -5.10 5.88
C PHE A 96 -16.41 -4.69 7.31
N ILE A 97 -15.63 -3.76 7.90
CA ILE A 97 -15.93 -3.22 9.24
C ILE A 97 -17.33 -2.60 9.27
N GLU A 98 -17.66 -1.79 8.28
CA GLU A 98 -18.97 -1.11 8.25
C GLU A 98 -20.13 -2.10 8.07
N ALA A 99 -20.01 -3.08 7.17
CA ALA A 99 -21.00 -4.13 6.96
C ALA A 99 -21.23 -4.94 8.25
N LEU A 100 -20.15 -5.43 8.87
CA LEU A 100 -20.23 -6.23 10.10
C LEU A 100 -20.85 -5.44 11.28
N ARG A 101 -20.50 -4.15 11.45
CA ARG A 101 -21.09 -3.29 12.49
C ARG A 101 -22.60 -3.10 12.30
N GLN A 102 -23.07 -3.15 11.06
CA GLN A 102 -24.51 -3.06 10.74
C GLN A 102 -25.22 -4.42 10.76
N GLY A 103 -24.50 -5.51 11.08
CA GLY A 103 -25.04 -6.87 11.02
C GLY A 103 -25.36 -7.33 9.60
N GLN A 104 -24.71 -6.72 8.60
CA GLN A 104 -24.87 -7.06 7.19
C GLN A 104 -23.77 -7.99 6.72
N ALA A 105 -24.08 -8.85 5.75
CA ALA A 105 -23.09 -9.72 5.12
C ALA A 105 -22.08 -8.90 4.30
N PRO A 106 -20.77 -9.02 4.57
CA PRO A 106 -19.75 -8.43 3.72
C PRO A 106 -19.74 -9.06 2.33
N GLU A 107 -19.64 -8.25 1.28
CA GLU A 107 -19.54 -8.73 -0.10
C GLU A 107 -18.10 -9.14 -0.43
N VAL A 108 -17.90 -10.41 -0.75
CA VAL A 108 -16.62 -10.99 -1.17
C VAL A 108 -16.66 -11.33 -2.64
N HIS A 109 -15.88 -10.62 -3.47
CA HIS A 109 -15.75 -10.95 -4.88
C HIS A 109 -14.89 -12.21 -5.07
N GLY A 110 -15.43 -13.23 -5.78
CA GLY A 110 -14.78 -14.53 -5.95
C GLY A 110 -14.92 -15.44 -4.73
N ASP A 111 -13.95 -16.30 -4.52
CA ASP A 111 -13.97 -17.35 -3.46
C ASP A 111 -13.41 -16.88 -2.10
N GLY A 112 -12.89 -15.66 -2.00
CA GLY A 112 -12.31 -15.09 -0.78
C GLY A 112 -10.88 -15.53 -0.46
N HIS A 113 -10.30 -16.45 -1.24
CA HIS A 113 -8.91 -16.91 -1.05
C HIS A 113 -7.87 -16.00 -1.70
N GLN A 114 -8.27 -14.94 -2.42
CA GLN A 114 -7.34 -13.93 -2.87
C GLN A 114 -6.68 -13.25 -1.68
N SER A 115 -5.35 -13.10 -1.72
CA SER A 115 -4.59 -12.58 -0.59
C SER A 115 -3.91 -11.26 -0.90
N ARG A 116 -3.74 -10.45 0.14
CA ARG A 116 -3.11 -9.14 0.08
C ARG A 116 -2.07 -9.01 1.18
N ASP A 117 -0.97 -8.35 0.84
CA ASP A 117 -0.02 -7.83 1.83
C ASP A 117 -0.56 -6.49 2.32
N PHE A 118 -1.08 -6.48 3.54
CA PHE A 118 -1.65 -5.28 4.16
C PHE A 118 -0.60 -4.54 4.98
N THR A 119 -0.58 -3.22 4.86
CA THR A 119 0.39 -2.36 5.55
C THR A 119 -0.34 -1.40 6.48
N TYR A 120 -0.07 -1.48 7.78
CA TYR A 120 -0.68 -0.56 8.74
C TYR A 120 -0.14 0.86 8.57
N ILE A 121 -1.00 1.85 8.77
CA ILE A 121 -0.68 3.27 8.46
C ILE A 121 0.53 3.80 9.23
N THR A 122 0.77 3.38 10.47
CA THR A 122 1.94 3.85 11.24
C THR A 122 3.26 3.36 10.65
N ASP A 123 3.28 2.14 10.08
CA ASP A 123 4.45 1.61 9.39
C ASP A 123 4.73 2.37 8.09
N VAL A 124 3.67 2.79 7.38
CA VAL A 124 3.81 3.68 6.22
C VAL A 124 4.40 5.03 6.63
N VAL A 125 3.93 5.62 7.73
CA VAL A 125 4.48 6.88 8.26
C VAL A 125 5.95 6.70 8.64
N ALA A 126 6.29 5.63 9.37
CA ALA A 126 7.67 5.33 9.75
C ALA A 126 8.58 5.14 8.52
N ALA A 127 8.10 4.43 7.48
CA ALA A 127 8.82 4.27 6.22
C ALA A 127 9.11 5.61 5.53
N ASN A 128 8.13 6.53 5.49
CA ASN A 128 8.34 7.86 4.93
C ASN A 128 9.39 8.67 5.69
N LEU A 129 9.36 8.61 7.02
CA LEU A 129 10.37 9.27 7.86
C LEU A 129 11.75 8.64 7.65
N ALA A 130 11.85 7.31 7.61
CA ALA A 130 13.07 6.60 7.31
C ALA A 130 13.63 7.00 5.94
N ALA A 131 12.81 7.02 4.88
CA ALA A 131 13.20 7.45 3.55
C ALA A 131 13.66 8.93 3.51
N ALA A 132 13.05 9.80 4.32
CA ALA A 132 13.45 11.21 4.40
C ALA A 132 14.85 11.41 5.02
N HIS A 133 15.31 10.47 5.87
CA HIS A 133 16.56 10.58 6.61
C HIS A 133 17.66 9.61 6.15
N ALA A 134 17.33 8.58 5.37
CA ALA A 134 18.30 7.60 4.88
C ALA A 134 19.44 8.26 4.08
N PRO A 135 20.66 7.69 4.08
CA PRO A 135 21.78 8.19 3.28
C PRO A 135 21.44 8.26 1.79
N ALA A 136 21.70 9.42 1.14
CA ALA A 136 21.35 9.65 -0.26
C ALA A 136 21.97 8.63 -1.21
N GLU A 137 23.21 8.25 -0.95
CA GLU A 137 23.98 7.27 -1.73
C GLU A 137 23.32 5.87 -1.75
N ARG A 138 22.48 5.56 -0.74
CA ARG A 138 21.74 4.31 -0.68
C ARG A 138 20.39 4.37 -1.39
N CYS A 139 19.69 5.50 -1.31
CA CYS A 139 18.27 5.54 -1.64
C CYS A 139 17.86 6.53 -2.74
N SER A 140 18.70 7.52 -3.10
CA SER A 140 18.29 8.53 -4.07
C SER A 140 18.06 7.93 -5.46
N GLY A 141 16.94 8.30 -6.08
CA GLY A 141 16.52 7.83 -7.40
C GLY A 141 15.91 6.42 -7.42
N LYS A 142 15.80 5.75 -6.27
CA LYS A 142 15.29 4.38 -6.15
C LYS A 142 13.82 4.31 -5.76
N ALA A 143 13.21 3.14 -6.01
CA ALA A 143 11.87 2.77 -5.56
C ALA A 143 11.94 1.61 -4.57
N TYR A 144 11.08 1.60 -3.55
CA TYR A 144 11.06 0.60 -2.49
C TYR A 144 9.66 0.08 -2.23
N ASN A 145 9.54 -1.23 -2.02
CA ASN A 145 8.33 -1.84 -1.51
C ASN A 145 8.14 -1.49 -0.03
N ILE A 146 6.93 -1.03 0.31
CA ILE A 146 6.52 -0.77 1.68
C ILE A 146 5.28 -1.60 1.96
N ALA A 147 5.46 -2.62 2.79
CA ALA A 147 4.48 -3.66 3.04
C ALA A 147 4.66 -4.27 4.43
N GLY A 148 3.66 -5.03 4.90
CA GLY A 148 3.76 -5.81 6.13
C GLY A 148 4.65 -7.06 5.99
N GLY A 149 4.94 -7.50 4.76
CA GLY A 149 5.76 -8.67 4.45
C GLY A 149 5.02 -10.01 4.62
N GLN A 150 3.73 -9.97 4.97
CA GLN A 150 2.85 -11.14 5.10
C GLN A 150 1.57 -10.93 4.30
N ALA A 151 1.05 -12.02 3.73
CA ALA A 151 -0.18 -11.97 2.96
C ALA A 151 -1.31 -12.66 3.71
N TYR A 152 -2.48 -12.03 3.74
CA TYR A 152 -3.71 -12.54 4.33
C TYR A 152 -4.81 -12.62 3.27
N SER A 153 -5.62 -13.69 3.29
CA SER A 153 -6.79 -13.81 2.43
C SER A 153 -7.92 -12.91 2.90
N LEU A 154 -8.94 -12.69 2.05
CA LEU A 154 -10.15 -11.98 2.48
C LEU A 154 -10.92 -12.77 3.54
N LEU A 155 -10.84 -14.11 3.52
CA LEU A 155 -11.45 -14.94 4.55
C LEU A 155 -10.70 -14.85 5.89
N ASP A 156 -9.36 -14.77 5.90
CA ASP A 156 -8.58 -14.49 7.11
C ASP A 156 -8.93 -13.12 7.69
N LEU A 157 -8.99 -12.10 6.84
CA LEU A 157 -9.42 -10.75 7.24
C LEU A 157 -10.80 -10.77 7.89
N LEU A 158 -11.76 -11.45 7.25
CA LEU A 158 -13.13 -11.55 7.74
C LEU A 158 -13.18 -12.27 9.10
N GLY A 159 -12.46 -13.39 9.23
CA GLY A 159 -12.38 -14.12 10.50
C GLY A 159 -11.86 -13.23 11.65
N ILE A 160 -10.75 -12.52 11.43
CA ILE A 160 -10.20 -11.62 12.45
C ILE A 160 -11.19 -10.49 12.78
N LEU A 161 -11.84 -9.88 11.79
CA LEU A 161 -12.81 -8.82 12.04
C LEU A 161 -14.06 -9.34 12.79
N SER A 162 -14.54 -10.55 12.48
CA SER A 162 -15.66 -11.19 13.19
C SER A 162 -15.33 -11.41 14.67
N GLU A 163 -14.12 -11.89 14.96
CA GLU A 163 -13.65 -12.05 16.35
C GLU A 163 -13.56 -10.72 17.08
N LEU A 164 -12.97 -9.69 16.47
CA LEU A 164 -12.80 -8.36 17.08
C LEU A 164 -14.13 -7.65 17.33
N LEU A 165 -15.12 -7.84 16.47
CA LEU A 165 -16.44 -7.22 16.61
C LEU A 165 -17.44 -8.07 17.40
N GLY A 166 -17.12 -9.34 17.67
CA GLY A 166 -18.02 -10.26 18.36
C GLY A 166 -19.25 -10.62 17.52
N VAL A 167 -19.11 -10.71 16.19
CA VAL A 167 -20.20 -11.00 15.25
C VAL A 167 -19.89 -12.24 14.42
N ASP A 168 -20.90 -13.00 14.07
CA ASP A 168 -20.78 -14.18 13.18
C ASP A 168 -21.72 -13.99 12.00
N VAL A 169 -21.21 -13.35 10.95
CA VAL A 169 -21.95 -13.07 9.72
C VAL A 169 -21.19 -13.66 8.53
N ALA A 170 -21.80 -14.64 7.87
CA ALA A 170 -21.24 -15.23 6.66
C ALA A 170 -21.18 -14.20 5.50
N PRO A 171 -20.13 -14.19 4.68
CA PRO A 171 -20.03 -13.29 3.55
C PRO A 171 -21.02 -13.69 2.43
N GLU A 172 -21.42 -12.70 1.64
CA GLU A 172 -22.06 -12.91 0.34
C GLU A 172 -21.01 -12.95 -0.76
N HIS A 173 -21.01 -13.98 -1.60
CA HIS A 173 -20.08 -14.11 -2.70
C HIS A 173 -20.62 -13.49 -3.98
N ALA A 174 -19.86 -12.57 -4.55
CA ALA A 174 -20.12 -11.92 -5.84
C ALA A 174 -19.13 -12.43 -6.92
N PRO A 175 -19.44 -12.24 -8.21
CA PRO A 175 -18.51 -12.61 -9.27
C PRO A 175 -17.13 -11.95 -9.11
N PRO A 176 -16.03 -12.63 -9.53
CA PRO A 176 -14.69 -12.06 -9.47
C PRO A 176 -14.62 -10.71 -10.23
N ARG A 177 -13.88 -9.75 -9.70
CA ARG A 177 -13.64 -8.47 -10.38
C ARG A 177 -12.63 -8.65 -11.51
N ALA A 178 -12.95 -8.11 -12.68
CA ALA A 178 -12.03 -8.12 -13.81
C ALA A 178 -10.75 -7.35 -13.49
N GLY A 179 -9.60 -7.98 -13.75
CA GLY A 179 -8.28 -7.37 -13.50
C GLY A 179 -7.80 -7.41 -12.04
N ASP A 180 -8.56 -8.04 -11.13
CA ASP A 180 -8.08 -8.22 -9.76
C ASP A 180 -6.93 -9.23 -9.70
N VAL A 181 -5.88 -8.89 -8.96
CA VAL A 181 -4.69 -9.72 -8.77
C VAL A 181 -4.99 -10.77 -7.70
N ARG A 182 -4.74 -12.05 -7.99
CA ARG A 182 -5.06 -13.15 -7.06
C ARG A 182 -4.31 -13.04 -5.74
N HIS A 183 -2.99 -12.82 -5.80
CA HIS A 183 -2.13 -12.77 -4.62
C HIS A 183 -1.16 -11.59 -4.71
N THR A 184 -0.89 -10.94 -3.58
CA THR A 184 0.18 -9.95 -3.45
C THR A 184 0.95 -10.18 -2.16
N ARG A 185 2.28 -10.26 -2.27
CA ARG A 185 3.21 -10.27 -1.13
C ARG A 185 4.50 -9.59 -1.57
N ALA A 186 4.97 -8.62 -0.80
CA ALA A 186 6.19 -7.89 -1.10
C ALA A 186 7.45 -8.59 -0.54
N ASP A 187 8.54 -8.51 -1.28
CA ASP A 187 9.86 -8.56 -0.68
C ASP A 187 10.20 -7.15 -0.18
N ILE A 188 10.48 -7.01 1.10
CA ILE A 188 10.80 -5.74 1.76
C ILE A 188 12.28 -5.62 2.13
N SER A 189 13.11 -6.56 1.68
CA SER A 189 14.54 -6.62 2.04
C SER A 189 15.30 -5.35 1.66
N ALA A 190 14.98 -4.75 0.51
CA ALA A 190 15.62 -3.51 0.06
C ALA A 190 15.27 -2.32 0.97
N SER A 191 14.01 -2.15 1.36
CA SER A 191 13.61 -1.08 2.30
C SER A 191 14.22 -1.27 3.69
N GLN A 192 14.34 -2.52 4.15
CA GLN A 192 15.02 -2.84 5.42
C GLN A 192 16.51 -2.47 5.36
N HIS A 193 17.19 -2.85 4.29
CA HIS A 193 18.63 -2.63 4.14
C HIS A 193 18.98 -1.15 3.90
N ASP A 194 18.31 -0.51 2.92
CA ASP A 194 18.70 0.83 2.45
C ASP A 194 18.08 1.95 3.29
N LEU A 195 16.85 1.76 3.79
CA LEU A 195 16.14 2.76 4.58
C LEU A 195 16.19 2.48 6.09
N GLY A 196 16.54 1.27 6.51
CA GLY A 196 16.45 0.83 7.90
C GLY A 196 15.01 0.69 8.40
N HIS A 197 14.04 0.53 7.47
CA HIS A 197 12.63 0.41 7.80
C HIS A 197 12.20 -1.04 7.96
N THR A 198 11.58 -1.36 9.10
CA THR A 198 10.94 -2.66 9.34
C THR A 198 9.53 -2.41 9.85
N PRO A 199 8.49 -3.07 9.30
CA PRO A 199 7.14 -2.96 9.84
C PRO A 199 7.10 -3.49 11.27
N LEU A 200 6.40 -2.80 12.16
CA LEU A 200 6.33 -3.11 13.58
C LEU A 200 4.95 -3.60 14.01
N VAL A 201 3.89 -3.24 13.26
CA VAL A 201 2.52 -3.57 13.62
C VAL A 201 2.04 -4.77 12.83
N GLY A 202 1.77 -5.88 13.51
CA GLY A 202 1.18 -7.08 12.91
C GLY A 202 -0.24 -6.85 12.39
N PHE A 203 -0.69 -7.63 11.39
CA PHE A 203 -2.01 -7.43 10.78
C PHE A 203 -3.16 -7.52 11.78
N PRO A 204 -3.24 -8.52 12.69
CA PRO A 204 -4.31 -8.58 13.69
C PRO A 204 -4.33 -7.37 14.65
N GLU A 205 -3.15 -6.91 15.08
CA GLU A 205 -3.00 -5.73 15.95
C GLU A 205 -3.47 -4.45 15.26
N GLY A 206 -3.02 -4.22 14.02
CA GLY A 206 -3.44 -3.05 13.24
C GLY A 206 -4.95 -3.07 12.94
N LEU A 207 -5.55 -4.26 12.75
CA LEU A 207 -7.00 -4.39 12.63
C LEU A 207 -7.72 -4.03 13.93
N ALA A 208 -7.21 -4.46 15.08
CA ALA A 208 -7.79 -4.11 16.39
C ALA A 208 -7.82 -2.58 16.57
N HIS A 209 -6.72 -1.89 16.33
CA HIS A 209 -6.68 -0.42 16.37
C HIS A 209 -7.61 0.25 15.37
N THR A 210 -7.77 -0.35 14.19
CA THR A 210 -8.67 0.17 13.16
C THR A 210 -10.13 0.01 13.60
N VAL A 211 -10.53 -1.17 14.10
CA VAL A 211 -11.88 -1.44 14.61
C VAL A 211 -12.21 -0.54 15.80
N GLU A 212 -11.29 -0.37 16.75
CA GLU A 212 -11.46 0.53 17.90
C GLU A 212 -11.80 1.95 17.42
N TRP A 213 -11.06 2.47 16.44
CA TRP A 213 -11.33 3.80 15.89
C TRP A 213 -12.71 3.92 15.23
N PHE A 214 -13.15 2.89 14.48
CA PHE A 214 -14.48 2.86 13.86
C PHE A 214 -15.59 2.73 14.91
N SER A 215 -15.35 2.02 16.01
CA SER A 215 -16.32 1.79 17.09
C SER A 215 -16.52 3.02 17.99
N ALA A 216 -15.56 3.91 18.05
CA ALA A 216 -15.64 5.16 18.83
C ALA A 216 -16.45 6.27 18.13
N ARG A 217 -17.08 5.98 16.97
CA ARG A 217 -17.88 6.91 16.16
C ARG A 217 -19.29 6.38 15.92
#